data_75a27197e009735e64b80c4b30a640dc
#
_entry.id   75a27197e009735e64b80c4b30a640dc
#
_cell.length_a   1.000
_cell.length_b   1.000
_cell.length_c   1.000
_cell.angle_alpha   90.00
_cell.angle_beta   90.00
_cell.angle_gamma   90.00
#
_symmetry.space_group_name_H-M   'P 1'
#
loop_
_entity.id
_entity.type
_entity.pdbx_description
1 polymer ?
#
loop_
_entity_poly.entity_id
_entity_poly.type
_entity_poly.pdbx_seq_one_letter_code
_entity_poly.pdbx_strand_id
1 'polypeptide(L)'
;MLTYDLKKSPGVPLYEALYRCIRGDILSGKLSPGQKLPSKRTLAANLEVSKITVEGAYNQLLAEGYITAREKVGYFVETVELPHPAAEPMKASVSAAEKEDAVDLTAGGSVRFPFSVWSRLQRSVMLDVGEELLRPLPNQGHLGLRQAIAEHLRDFRGMSVSPENILIGAGTDFLYNLLIQLLGRDLVYAVEEPGYGKIRQIYAAAGARCMDATMDNWGVVPERLADAQVLHISPSHHFPTGIIMPPSRRLELLTWAARGEKWIIEDDYDSEFRFAAHPVSAMHSMDSRGRVIYMNTFSKTLAPSIRISYMVLPTALMEQFRQKLGFYGCTVPSFEQFTLERFLREGYFEKHINRMRKAYKNKRNRLVELLKNSPISSHITILEQDAGLHFLLRIATDLSDEELTDRWMRAGIRIRSLSEYYHGPTPMEDRQCLVMDYSGLTEEEFFRLEMALKSL
;
A
#
# COMPACT_ATOMS: atom_id res chain seq x y z
N MET A 1 -46.02 -35.46 11.87
CA MET A 1 -45.32 -35.38 13.17
C MET A 1 -43.84 -35.13 12.87
N LEU A 2 -43.17 -34.21 13.61
CA LEU A 2 -41.76 -33.90 13.33
C LEU A 2 -40.86 -35.06 13.77
N THR A 3 -40.04 -35.58 12.87
CA THR A 3 -39.12 -36.70 13.13
C THR A 3 -37.71 -36.26 12.65
N TYR A 4 -36.74 -36.29 13.56
CA TYR A 4 -35.37 -35.90 13.28
C TYR A 4 -34.41 -36.95 13.82
N ASP A 5 -33.39 -37.28 13.05
CA ASP A 5 -32.30 -38.18 13.50
C ASP A 5 -31.19 -37.29 14.11
N LEU A 6 -31.29 -37.09 15.43
CA LEU A 6 -30.37 -36.22 16.18
C LEU A 6 -29.01 -36.88 16.46
N LYS A 7 -28.84 -38.19 16.17
CA LYS A 7 -27.59 -38.90 16.39
C LYS A 7 -26.54 -38.73 15.30
N LYS A 8 -26.93 -38.11 14.16
CA LYS A 8 -26.04 -37.87 13.01
C LYS A 8 -25.03 -36.74 13.18
N SER A 9 -25.04 -35.99 14.29
CA SER A 9 -24.13 -34.87 14.53
C SER A 9 -23.24 -35.16 15.75
N PRO A 10 -22.16 -35.95 15.62
CA PRO A 10 -21.27 -36.23 16.74
C PRO A 10 -20.58 -34.93 17.23
N GLY A 11 -20.63 -34.73 18.55
CA GLY A 11 -20.00 -33.58 19.23
C GLY A 11 -20.90 -32.32 19.35
N VAL A 12 -22.14 -32.36 18.82
CA VAL A 12 -23.11 -31.24 18.96
C VAL A 12 -24.11 -31.59 20.07
N PRO A 13 -24.43 -30.72 21.04
CA PRO A 13 -25.47 -30.94 22.02
C PRO A 13 -26.83 -31.21 21.37
N LEU A 14 -27.61 -32.17 21.92
CA LEU A 14 -28.89 -32.60 21.33
C LEU A 14 -29.89 -31.43 21.13
N TYR A 15 -29.90 -30.45 22.05
CA TYR A 15 -30.79 -29.28 21.90
C TYR A 15 -30.40 -28.44 20.70
N GLU A 16 -29.11 -28.28 20.43
CA GLU A 16 -28.60 -27.51 19.29
C GLU A 16 -28.85 -28.24 17.98
N ALA A 17 -28.65 -29.55 17.93
CA ALA A 17 -28.99 -30.36 16.76
C ALA A 17 -30.49 -30.24 16.43
N LEU A 18 -31.37 -30.35 17.45
CA LEU A 18 -32.81 -30.15 17.27
C LEU A 18 -33.18 -28.76 16.82
N TYR A 19 -32.57 -27.72 17.37
CA TYR A 19 -32.72 -26.34 16.96
C TYR A 19 -32.37 -26.17 15.47
N ARG A 20 -31.22 -26.68 15.04
CA ARG A 20 -30.76 -26.59 13.64
C ARG A 20 -31.73 -27.30 12.68
N CYS A 21 -32.26 -28.44 13.05
CA CYS A 21 -33.25 -29.18 12.25
C CYS A 21 -34.55 -28.38 12.07
N ILE A 22 -35.13 -27.88 13.17
CA ILE A 22 -36.38 -27.11 13.11
C ILE A 22 -36.18 -25.81 12.35
N ARG A 23 -35.09 -25.08 12.61
CA ARG A 23 -34.72 -23.88 11.88
C ARG A 23 -34.57 -24.15 10.38
N GLY A 24 -33.90 -25.23 10.00
CA GLY A 24 -33.75 -25.65 8.59
C GLY A 24 -35.11 -25.93 7.93
N ASP A 25 -36.04 -26.58 8.62
CA ASP A 25 -37.39 -26.86 8.13
C ASP A 25 -38.23 -25.59 7.99
N ILE A 26 -38.05 -24.59 8.87
CA ILE A 26 -38.69 -23.28 8.74
C ILE A 26 -38.13 -22.52 7.54
N LEU A 27 -36.79 -22.45 7.43
CA LEU A 27 -36.11 -21.73 6.34
C LEU A 27 -36.35 -22.35 4.95
N SER A 28 -36.50 -23.67 4.88
CA SER A 28 -36.85 -24.38 3.62
C SER A 28 -38.34 -24.35 3.28
N GLY A 29 -39.17 -23.75 4.13
CA GLY A 29 -40.62 -23.70 3.93
C GLY A 29 -41.36 -25.00 4.23
N LYS A 30 -40.67 -26.03 4.69
CA LYS A 30 -41.27 -27.32 5.11
C LYS A 30 -42.17 -27.17 6.33
N LEU A 31 -41.84 -26.21 7.21
CA LEU A 31 -42.70 -25.70 8.27
C LEU A 31 -43.20 -24.31 7.85
N SER A 32 -44.49 -24.23 7.56
CA SER A 32 -45.10 -23.00 7.04
C SER A 32 -45.32 -21.96 8.15
N PRO A 33 -45.27 -20.63 7.84
CA PRO A 33 -45.66 -19.57 8.74
C PRO A 33 -47.05 -19.81 9.31
N GLY A 34 -47.21 -19.57 10.62
CA GLY A 34 -48.47 -19.81 11.36
C GLY A 34 -48.71 -21.28 11.75
N GLN A 35 -47.87 -22.21 11.28
CA GLN A 35 -48.01 -23.63 11.65
C GLN A 35 -47.70 -23.85 13.11
N LYS A 36 -48.59 -24.58 13.79
CA LYS A 36 -48.48 -24.94 15.19
C LYS A 36 -47.41 -26.06 15.35
N LEU A 37 -46.41 -25.84 16.19
CA LEU A 37 -45.46 -26.85 16.60
C LEU A 37 -46.00 -27.76 17.68
N PRO A 38 -45.52 -29.03 17.79
CA PRO A 38 -45.85 -29.92 18.87
C PRO A 38 -45.51 -29.30 20.24
N SER A 39 -46.25 -29.70 21.29
CA SER A 39 -45.86 -29.29 22.64
C SER A 39 -44.49 -29.86 23.02
N LYS A 40 -43.76 -29.15 23.89
CA LYS A 40 -42.46 -29.61 24.39
C LYS A 40 -42.49 -31.07 24.86
N ARG A 41 -43.59 -31.47 25.54
CA ARG A 41 -43.78 -32.85 26.06
C ARG A 41 -44.04 -33.84 24.93
N THR A 42 -44.85 -33.48 23.95
CA THR A 42 -45.20 -34.34 22.84
C THR A 42 -43.98 -34.56 21.90
N LEU A 43 -43.20 -33.51 21.65
CA LEU A 43 -42.01 -33.61 20.78
C LEU A 43 -40.90 -34.39 21.48
N ALA A 44 -40.69 -34.20 22.79
CA ALA A 44 -39.74 -34.96 23.57
C ALA A 44 -40.04 -36.46 23.57
N ALA A 45 -41.29 -36.81 23.75
CA ALA A 45 -41.73 -38.22 23.71
C ALA A 45 -41.54 -38.81 22.28
N ASN A 46 -41.84 -38.06 21.21
CA ASN A 46 -41.73 -38.52 19.85
C ASN A 46 -40.27 -38.69 19.36
N LEU A 47 -39.35 -37.89 19.85
CA LEU A 47 -37.92 -37.95 19.50
C LEU A 47 -37.08 -38.74 20.48
N GLU A 48 -37.69 -39.30 21.54
CA GLU A 48 -37.01 -40.05 22.63
C GLU A 48 -35.89 -39.21 23.28
N VAL A 49 -36.12 -37.91 23.46
CA VAL A 49 -35.17 -36.99 24.12
C VAL A 49 -35.76 -36.38 25.39
N SER A 50 -34.92 -35.76 26.21
CA SER A 50 -35.38 -35.09 27.42
C SER A 50 -36.25 -33.86 27.09
N LYS A 51 -37.22 -33.54 27.95
CA LYS A 51 -38.01 -32.29 27.82
C LYS A 51 -37.13 -31.06 27.84
N ILE A 52 -36.01 -31.05 28.58
CA ILE A 52 -35.03 -29.96 28.69
C ILE A 52 -34.36 -29.75 27.35
N THR A 53 -34.05 -30.82 26.58
CA THR A 53 -33.50 -30.73 25.22
C THR A 53 -34.44 -29.96 24.27
N VAL A 54 -35.72 -30.30 24.27
CA VAL A 54 -36.71 -29.61 23.44
C VAL A 54 -36.93 -28.17 23.91
N GLU A 55 -36.91 -27.96 25.21
CA GLU A 55 -37.05 -26.62 25.81
C GLU A 55 -35.89 -25.71 25.43
N GLY A 56 -34.65 -26.21 25.47
CA GLY A 56 -33.48 -25.45 24.99
C GLY A 56 -33.61 -25.05 23.52
N ALA A 57 -33.98 -26.01 22.63
CA ALA A 57 -34.18 -25.72 21.22
C ALA A 57 -35.30 -24.69 20.98
N TYR A 58 -36.44 -24.83 21.66
CA TYR A 58 -37.56 -23.90 21.51
C TYR A 58 -37.24 -22.52 22.07
N ASN A 59 -36.52 -22.42 23.18
CA ASN A 59 -36.11 -21.15 23.73
C ASN A 59 -35.17 -20.39 22.79
N GLN A 60 -34.26 -21.09 22.12
CA GLN A 60 -33.38 -20.49 21.12
C GLN A 60 -34.14 -20.04 19.88
N LEU A 61 -35.07 -20.87 19.35
CA LEU A 61 -35.94 -20.49 18.24
C LEU A 61 -36.83 -19.26 18.58
N LEU A 62 -37.29 -19.16 19.83
CA LEU A 62 -38.03 -18.00 20.33
C LEU A 62 -37.17 -16.75 20.41
N ALA A 63 -35.94 -16.87 20.96
CA ALA A 63 -35.01 -15.76 21.09
C ALA A 63 -34.59 -15.19 19.74
N GLU A 64 -34.50 -16.04 18.73
CA GLU A 64 -34.13 -15.66 17.36
C GLU A 64 -35.36 -15.31 16.48
N GLY A 65 -36.59 -15.38 17.02
CA GLY A 65 -37.80 -14.97 16.33
C GLY A 65 -38.32 -15.94 15.26
N TYR A 66 -37.80 -17.17 15.19
CA TYR A 66 -38.31 -18.21 14.28
C TYR A 66 -39.67 -18.75 14.67
N ILE A 67 -40.00 -18.69 15.97
CA ILE A 67 -41.30 -19.10 16.50
C ILE A 67 -41.81 -18.10 17.53
N THR A 68 -43.14 -18.06 17.73
CA THR A 68 -43.76 -17.33 18.84
C THR A 68 -44.47 -18.26 19.81
N ALA A 69 -44.53 -17.86 21.08
CA ALA A 69 -45.31 -18.55 22.10
C ALA A 69 -46.63 -17.81 22.34
N ARG A 70 -47.77 -18.52 22.19
CA ARG A 70 -49.08 -18.00 22.62
C ARG A 70 -49.49 -18.67 23.93
N GLU A 71 -49.76 -17.86 24.92
CA GLU A 71 -50.07 -18.36 26.25
C GLU A 71 -51.24 -19.35 26.23
N LYS A 72 -51.08 -20.50 26.89
CA LYS A 72 -52.03 -21.63 26.94
C LYS A 72 -52.41 -22.27 25.61
N VAL A 73 -51.84 -21.80 24.46
CA VAL A 73 -52.15 -22.29 23.11
C VAL A 73 -51.01 -23.11 22.51
N GLY A 74 -49.78 -22.62 22.65
CA GLY A 74 -48.59 -23.35 22.17
C GLY A 74 -47.61 -22.48 21.40
N TYR A 75 -46.77 -23.13 20.58
CA TYR A 75 -45.71 -22.50 19.79
C TYR A 75 -46.10 -22.48 18.29
N PHE A 76 -45.82 -21.38 17.61
CA PHE A 76 -46.19 -21.19 16.21
C PHE A 76 -44.98 -20.68 15.43
N VAL A 77 -44.81 -21.12 14.18
CA VAL A 77 -43.79 -20.66 13.26
C VAL A 77 -44.11 -19.22 12.84
N GLU A 78 -43.09 -18.35 12.90
CA GLU A 78 -43.21 -16.97 12.45
C GLU A 78 -42.94 -16.84 10.95
N THR A 79 -43.40 -15.75 10.36
CA THR A 79 -43.05 -15.36 9.00
C THR A 79 -41.62 -14.83 9.01
N VAL A 80 -40.69 -15.64 8.52
CA VAL A 80 -39.29 -15.20 8.34
C VAL A 80 -39.21 -14.69 6.91
N GLU A 81 -39.06 -13.38 6.74
CA GLU A 81 -38.63 -12.81 5.47
C GLU A 81 -37.19 -13.27 5.22
N LEU A 82 -37.00 -14.30 4.43
CA LEU A 82 -35.68 -14.65 3.93
C LEU A 82 -35.22 -13.48 3.05
N PRO A 83 -34.02 -12.92 3.29
CA PRO A 83 -33.37 -12.15 2.25
C PRO A 83 -33.44 -13.01 0.98
N HIS A 84 -33.83 -12.42 -0.14
CA HIS A 84 -33.89 -13.10 -1.44
C HIS A 84 -32.71 -14.05 -1.56
N PRO A 85 -32.92 -15.29 -2.08
CA PRO A 85 -31.81 -16.23 -2.25
C PRO A 85 -30.66 -15.44 -2.86
N ALA A 86 -29.56 -15.43 -2.13
CA ALA A 86 -28.34 -14.77 -2.63
C ALA A 86 -28.20 -15.27 -4.06
N ALA A 87 -28.18 -14.35 -5.02
CA ALA A 87 -27.90 -14.68 -6.40
C ALA A 87 -26.75 -15.68 -6.37
N GLU A 88 -26.87 -16.78 -7.12
CA GLU A 88 -25.83 -17.81 -7.20
C GLU A 88 -24.49 -17.10 -7.16
N PRO A 89 -23.52 -17.52 -6.29
CA PRO A 89 -22.27 -16.83 -6.22
C PRO A 89 -21.77 -16.72 -7.65
N MET A 90 -21.79 -15.48 -8.16
CA MET A 90 -21.22 -15.18 -9.45
C MET A 90 -19.86 -15.85 -9.38
N LYS A 91 -19.66 -16.91 -10.17
CA LYS A 91 -18.34 -17.48 -10.38
C LYS A 91 -17.50 -16.31 -10.84
N ALA A 92 -16.86 -15.65 -9.89
CA ALA A 92 -15.79 -14.73 -10.20
C ALA A 92 -14.88 -15.61 -11.06
N SER A 93 -14.87 -15.35 -12.35
CA SER A 93 -13.77 -15.75 -13.20
C SER A 93 -12.58 -14.98 -12.62
N VAL A 94 -11.97 -15.56 -11.61
CA VAL A 94 -10.58 -15.26 -11.30
C VAL A 94 -9.91 -15.74 -12.57
N SER A 95 -9.70 -14.82 -13.50
CA SER A 95 -8.66 -14.94 -14.48
C SER A 95 -7.44 -15.23 -13.61
N ALA A 96 -7.06 -16.50 -13.54
CA ALA A 96 -5.74 -16.86 -13.12
C ALA A 96 -4.86 -16.07 -14.06
N ALA A 97 -4.25 -14.99 -13.56
CA ALA A 97 -3.16 -14.35 -14.24
C ALA A 97 -2.19 -15.49 -14.50
N GLU A 98 -2.14 -15.94 -15.75
CA GLU A 98 -1.14 -16.86 -16.21
C GLU A 98 0.17 -16.26 -15.70
N LYS A 99 0.92 -17.05 -14.94
CA LYS A 99 2.30 -16.70 -14.62
C LYS A 99 3.00 -16.71 -15.95
N GLU A 100 3.01 -15.55 -16.62
CA GLU A 100 3.87 -15.35 -17.76
C GLU A 100 5.29 -15.62 -17.26
N ASP A 101 5.99 -16.50 -17.92
CA ASP A 101 7.39 -16.89 -17.63
C ASP A 101 8.39 -15.74 -17.91
N ALA A 102 7.89 -14.54 -18.16
CA ALA A 102 8.69 -13.37 -18.46
C ALA A 102 9.40 -12.83 -17.20
N VAL A 103 10.66 -12.42 -17.36
CA VAL A 103 11.39 -11.67 -16.34
C VAL A 103 10.80 -10.27 -16.25
N ASP A 104 10.32 -9.87 -15.08
CA ASP A 104 9.63 -8.59 -14.89
C ASP A 104 10.61 -7.51 -14.37
N LEU A 105 10.92 -6.54 -15.22
CA LEU A 105 11.72 -5.36 -14.90
C LEU A 105 10.87 -4.11 -14.64
N THR A 106 9.54 -4.25 -14.48
CA THR A 106 8.62 -3.14 -14.22
C THR A 106 8.13 -3.13 -12.77
N ALA A 107 8.21 -4.26 -12.08
CA ALA A 107 7.73 -4.44 -10.72
C ALA A 107 8.86 -4.28 -9.73
N GLY A 108 8.71 -3.32 -8.82
CA GLY A 108 9.58 -3.23 -7.66
C GLY A 108 9.53 -4.53 -6.85
N GLY A 109 10.71 -5.14 -6.64
CA GLY A 109 10.81 -6.46 -6.03
C GLY A 109 10.52 -6.49 -4.54
N SER A 110 10.28 -7.70 -4.06
CA SER A 110 10.17 -7.94 -2.64
C SER A 110 11.54 -7.78 -1.97
N VAL A 111 11.59 -6.89 -1.05
CA VAL A 111 12.67 -6.73 -0.08
C VAL A 111 12.81 -8.07 0.68
N ARG A 112 14.04 -8.46 1.01
CA ARG A 112 14.27 -9.56 1.97
C ARG A 112 13.80 -9.10 3.37
N PHE A 113 12.52 -9.22 3.62
CA PHE A 113 11.92 -8.83 4.89
C PHE A 113 12.59 -9.57 6.06
N PRO A 114 12.96 -8.90 7.15
CA PRO A 114 13.69 -9.50 8.26
C PRO A 114 12.74 -10.28 9.20
N PHE A 115 12.06 -11.32 8.72
CA PHE A 115 11.02 -12.07 9.43
C PHE A 115 11.41 -12.48 10.86
N SER A 116 12.62 -13.02 11.06
CA SER A 116 13.05 -13.50 12.38
C SER A 116 13.20 -12.37 13.40
N VAL A 117 13.67 -11.22 12.97
CA VAL A 117 13.81 -10.04 13.84
C VAL A 117 12.43 -9.44 14.09
N TRP A 118 11.63 -9.26 13.04
CA TRP A 118 10.30 -8.67 13.15
C TRP A 118 9.39 -9.48 14.08
N SER A 119 9.29 -10.80 13.89
CA SER A 119 8.45 -11.66 14.73
C SER A 119 8.90 -11.68 16.19
N ARG A 120 10.21 -11.64 16.46
CA ARG A 120 10.73 -11.51 17.82
C ARG A 120 10.34 -10.20 18.46
N LEU A 121 10.48 -9.08 17.76
CA LEU A 121 10.09 -7.77 18.26
C LEU A 121 8.58 -7.67 18.46
N GLN A 122 7.79 -8.19 17.54
CA GLN A 122 6.33 -8.19 17.65
C GLN A 122 5.87 -9.01 18.89
N ARG A 123 6.48 -10.17 19.11
CA ARG A 123 6.23 -10.94 20.33
C ARG A 123 6.61 -10.19 21.61
N SER A 124 7.77 -9.55 21.63
CA SER A 124 8.21 -8.73 22.76
C SER A 124 7.25 -7.56 23.01
N VAL A 125 6.79 -6.87 21.95
CA VAL A 125 5.80 -5.80 22.04
C VAL A 125 4.49 -6.32 22.69
N MET A 126 3.97 -7.46 22.25
CA MET A 126 2.75 -8.03 22.82
C MET A 126 2.89 -8.34 24.32
N LEU A 127 4.05 -8.84 24.74
CA LEU A 127 4.30 -9.20 26.14
C LEU A 127 4.53 -7.97 27.04
N ASP A 128 5.23 -6.96 26.54
CA ASP A 128 5.65 -5.81 27.33
C ASP A 128 4.60 -4.71 27.39
N VAL A 129 3.87 -4.48 26.29
CA VAL A 129 2.87 -3.41 26.15
C VAL A 129 1.47 -3.89 26.53
N GLY A 130 1.14 -5.15 26.22
CA GLY A 130 -0.10 -5.79 26.64
C GLY A 130 -1.36 -5.05 26.16
N GLU A 131 -2.28 -4.79 27.10
CA GLU A 131 -3.60 -4.20 26.81
C GLU A 131 -3.54 -2.76 26.21
N GLU A 132 -2.43 -2.06 26.36
CA GLU A 132 -2.28 -0.72 25.77
C GLU A 132 -2.34 -0.80 24.23
N LEU A 133 -1.90 -1.92 23.63
CA LEU A 133 -2.01 -2.16 22.18
C LEU A 133 -3.46 -2.14 21.66
N LEU A 134 -4.43 -2.38 22.52
CA LEU A 134 -5.85 -2.42 22.17
C LEU A 134 -6.51 -1.03 22.22
N ARG A 135 -5.81 -0.03 22.72
CA ARG A 135 -6.32 1.35 22.80
C ARG A 135 -6.18 2.06 21.44
N PRO A 136 -7.17 2.91 21.08
CA PRO A 136 -7.02 3.76 19.91
C PRO A 136 -5.78 4.64 20.03
N LEU A 137 -5.00 4.70 18.96
CA LEU A 137 -3.85 5.60 18.87
C LEU A 137 -4.30 7.04 18.62
N PRO A 138 -3.50 8.04 18.99
CA PRO A 138 -3.67 9.41 18.54
C PRO A 138 -3.77 9.48 17.00
N ASN A 139 -4.50 10.46 16.48
CA ASN A 139 -4.68 10.63 15.03
C ASN A 139 -3.37 10.74 14.24
N GLN A 140 -2.32 11.29 14.85
CA GLN A 140 -0.97 11.37 14.26
C GLN A 140 -0.19 10.05 14.32
N GLY A 141 -0.67 9.05 15.05
CA GLY A 141 0.04 7.80 15.33
C GLY A 141 0.80 7.79 16.66
N HIS A 142 1.40 6.66 16.97
CA HIS A 142 2.12 6.41 18.21
C HIS A 142 3.29 7.39 18.43
N LEU A 143 3.33 8.04 19.58
CA LEU A 143 4.36 9.04 19.89
C LEU A 143 5.77 8.45 19.84
N GLY A 144 5.98 7.26 20.40
CA GLY A 144 7.28 6.59 20.40
C GLY A 144 7.81 6.34 18.98
N LEU A 145 6.94 5.93 18.03
CA LEU A 145 7.33 5.77 16.63
C LEU A 145 7.65 7.12 15.98
N ARG A 146 6.85 8.17 16.26
CA ARG A 146 7.13 9.52 15.74
C ARG A 146 8.47 10.06 16.23
N GLN A 147 8.83 9.79 17.49
CA GLN A 147 10.13 10.13 18.05
C GLN A 147 11.26 9.36 17.36
N ALA A 148 11.11 8.04 17.19
CA ALA A 148 12.10 7.21 16.50
C ALA A 148 12.31 7.64 15.05
N ILE A 149 11.23 8.04 14.35
CA ILE A 149 11.31 8.62 12.99
C ILE A 149 12.06 9.95 13.01
N ALA A 150 11.79 10.85 13.97
CA ALA A 150 12.48 12.13 14.08
C ALA A 150 13.99 11.94 14.34
N GLU A 151 14.37 10.98 15.19
CA GLU A 151 15.76 10.58 15.43
C GLU A 151 16.42 10.07 14.15
N HIS A 152 15.76 9.15 13.43
CA HIS A 152 16.24 8.63 12.16
C HIS A 152 16.42 9.72 11.10
N LEU A 153 15.47 10.64 10.96
CA LEU A 153 15.56 11.76 10.02
C LEU A 153 16.72 12.70 10.34
N ARG A 154 16.96 12.98 11.62
CA ARG A 154 18.11 13.78 12.06
C ARG A 154 19.44 13.11 11.67
N ASP A 155 19.57 11.82 11.98
CA ASP A 155 20.84 11.11 11.85
C ASP A 155 21.13 10.71 10.40
N PHE A 156 20.08 10.44 9.60
CA PHE A 156 20.22 9.98 8.23
C PHE A 156 20.01 11.06 7.17
N ARG A 157 19.09 12.04 7.40
CA ARG A 157 18.73 13.10 6.44
C ARG A 157 19.18 14.51 6.86
N GLY A 158 19.76 14.65 8.05
CA GLY A 158 20.13 15.95 8.61
C GLY A 158 18.91 16.85 8.90
N MET A 159 17.74 16.25 9.11
CA MET A 159 16.48 16.96 9.35
C MET A 159 16.17 17.02 10.84
N SER A 160 16.18 18.22 11.42
CA SER A 160 15.71 18.44 12.80
C SER A 160 14.20 18.73 12.78
N VAL A 161 13.39 17.72 13.07
CA VAL A 161 11.92 17.82 13.05
C VAL A 161 11.34 17.48 14.42
N SER A 162 10.26 18.19 14.80
CA SER A 162 9.51 17.83 16.00
C SER A 162 8.67 16.58 15.76
N PRO A 163 8.65 15.60 16.67
CA PRO A 163 7.70 14.47 16.60
C PRO A 163 6.24 14.91 16.50
N GLU A 164 5.91 16.11 17.01
CA GLU A 164 4.57 16.69 16.93
C GLU A 164 4.18 17.16 15.52
N ASN A 165 5.14 17.25 14.60
CA ASN A 165 4.92 17.59 13.20
C ASN A 165 4.89 16.36 12.29
N ILE A 166 5.06 15.17 12.85
CA ILE A 166 5.02 13.89 12.11
C ILE A 166 3.61 13.30 12.17
N LEU A 167 3.12 12.85 11.02
CA LEU A 167 1.86 12.13 10.87
C LEU A 167 2.11 10.80 10.17
N ILE A 168 1.63 9.71 10.79
CA ILE A 168 1.77 8.34 10.30
C ILE A 168 0.48 7.95 9.57
N GLY A 169 0.60 7.31 8.39
CA GLY A 169 -0.54 6.86 7.59
C GLY A 169 -0.32 5.53 6.89
N ALA A 170 -1.41 4.88 6.51
CA ALA A 170 -1.43 3.57 5.85
C ALA A 170 -1.02 3.64 4.37
N GLY A 171 0.23 4.02 4.11
CA GLY A 171 0.82 4.20 2.80
C GLY A 171 0.65 5.60 2.25
N THR A 172 1.44 5.91 1.21
CA THR A 172 1.46 7.24 0.58
C THR A 172 0.14 7.59 -0.08
N ASP A 173 -0.58 6.60 -0.63
CA ASP A 173 -1.89 6.81 -1.25
C ASP A 173 -2.90 7.47 -0.30
N PHE A 174 -2.92 7.02 0.96
CA PHE A 174 -3.74 7.63 2.01
C PHE A 174 -3.27 9.06 2.32
N LEU A 175 -1.96 9.25 2.47
CA LEU A 175 -1.39 10.55 2.80
C LEU A 175 -1.60 11.58 1.68
N TYR A 176 -1.53 11.19 0.40
CA TYR A 176 -1.87 12.09 -0.73
C TYR A 176 -3.33 12.56 -0.66
N ASN A 177 -4.27 11.64 -0.41
CA ASN A 177 -5.68 12.02 -0.24
C ASN A 177 -5.90 12.95 0.95
N LEU A 178 -5.18 12.72 2.05
CA LEU A 178 -5.25 13.55 3.24
C LEU A 178 -4.70 14.96 2.97
N LEU A 179 -3.61 15.07 2.21
CA LEU A 179 -3.03 16.36 1.80
C LEU A 179 -3.99 17.19 0.93
N ILE A 180 -4.70 16.55 -0.01
CA ILE A 180 -5.71 17.25 -0.83
C ILE A 180 -6.83 17.82 0.05
N GLN A 181 -7.28 17.07 1.07
CA GLN A 181 -8.29 17.55 2.00
C GLN A 181 -7.77 18.70 2.88
N LEU A 182 -6.49 18.64 3.24
CA LEU A 182 -5.85 19.65 4.10
C LEU A 182 -5.56 20.96 3.35
N LEU A 183 -4.94 20.85 2.17
CA LEU A 183 -4.52 22.01 1.35
C LEU A 183 -5.68 22.61 0.58
N GLY A 184 -6.59 21.79 0.06
CA GLY A 184 -7.76 22.22 -0.73
C GLY A 184 -7.77 21.64 -2.15
N ARG A 185 -8.97 21.32 -2.64
CA ARG A 185 -9.19 20.77 -3.99
C ARG A 185 -9.14 21.84 -5.09
N ASP A 186 -9.36 23.09 -4.71
CA ASP A 186 -9.40 24.22 -5.65
C ASP A 186 -8.01 24.65 -6.11
N LEU A 187 -6.95 24.17 -5.45
CA LEU A 187 -5.57 24.44 -5.81
C LEU A 187 -5.17 23.66 -7.07
N VAL A 188 -4.19 24.19 -7.80
CA VAL A 188 -3.56 23.52 -8.93
C VAL A 188 -2.34 22.75 -8.46
N TYR A 189 -2.35 21.43 -8.63
CA TYR A 189 -1.28 20.53 -8.27
C TYR A 189 -0.41 20.22 -9.47
N ALA A 190 0.83 20.68 -9.46
CA ALA A 190 1.82 20.33 -10.45
C ALA A 190 2.50 19.02 -10.07
N VAL A 191 2.56 18.07 -11.01
CA VAL A 191 3.18 16.75 -10.85
C VAL A 191 4.25 16.57 -11.91
N GLU A 192 5.39 16.01 -11.54
CA GLU A 192 6.53 15.78 -12.45
C GLU A 192 6.13 15.07 -13.74
N GLU A 193 6.68 15.53 -14.88
CA GLU A 193 6.43 15.00 -16.23
C GLU A 193 7.78 14.83 -16.97
N PRO A 194 8.23 13.59 -17.25
CA PRO A 194 7.56 12.32 -16.97
C PRO A 194 7.47 12.06 -15.47
N GLY A 195 6.54 11.17 -15.03
CA GLY A 195 6.37 10.95 -13.60
C GLY A 195 5.58 9.69 -13.24
N TYR A 196 5.43 9.46 -11.95
CA TYR A 196 4.63 8.34 -11.44
C TYR A 196 3.13 8.63 -11.61
N GLY A 197 2.55 8.13 -12.70
CA GLY A 197 1.17 8.42 -13.12
C GLY A 197 0.11 8.21 -12.05
N LYS A 198 0.36 7.33 -11.06
CA LYS A 198 -0.58 7.08 -9.95
C LYS A 198 -0.81 8.32 -9.09
N ILE A 199 0.19 9.19 -8.92
CA ILE A 199 0.03 10.44 -8.14
C ILE A 199 -1.05 11.30 -8.79
N ARG A 200 -0.95 11.52 -10.11
CA ARG A 200 -1.94 12.26 -10.89
C ARG A 200 -3.33 11.62 -10.80
N GLN A 201 -3.41 10.28 -10.92
CA GLN A 201 -4.68 9.55 -10.82
C GLN A 201 -5.34 9.75 -9.45
N ILE A 202 -4.57 9.71 -8.35
CA ILE A 202 -5.09 9.94 -7.00
C ILE A 202 -5.61 11.37 -6.86
N TYR A 203 -4.85 12.36 -7.32
CA TYR A 203 -5.24 13.77 -7.25
C TYR A 203 -6.50 14.04 -8.07
N ALA A 204 -6.55 13.54 -9.31
CA ALA A 204 -7.72 13.67 -10.18
C ALA A 204 -8.95 12.98 -9.59
N ALA A 205 -8.80 11.76 -9.05
CA ALA A 205 -9.88 11.02 -8.40
C ALA A 205 -10.42 11.75 -7.15
N ALA A 206 -9.57 12.49 -6.44
CA ALA A 206 -9.98 13.33 -5.33
C ALA A 206 -10.60 14.69 -5.77
N GLY A 207 -10.68 14.97 -7.06
CA GLY A 207 -11.25 16.19 -7.62
C GLY A 207 -10.31 17.39 -7.66
N ALA A 208 -8.99 17.18 -7.48
CA ALA A 208 -8.00 18.25 -7.60
C ALA A 208 -7.62 18.50 -9.08
N ARG A 209 -7.31 19.76 -9.42
CA ARG A 209 -6.80 20.13 -10.74
C ARG A 209 -5.32 19.81 -10.82
N CYS A 210 -4.90 19.04 -11.83
CA CYS A 210 -3.51 18.68 -12.05
C CYS A 210 -2.95 19.40 -13.29
N MET A 211 -1.67 19.75 -13.22
CA MET A 211 -0.88 20.18 -14.37
C MET A 211 0.46 19.45 -14.42
N ASP A 212 1.10 19.47 -15.57
CA ASP A 212 2.40 18.86 -15.78
C ASP A 212 3.50 19.81 -15.34
N ALA A 213 4.37 19.35 -14.44
CA ALA A 213 5.60 20.04 -14.06
C ALA A 213 6.71 19.60 -15.01
N THR A 214 6.91 20.34 -16.09
CA THR A 214 7.93 20.04 -17.10
C THR A 214 9.32 20.03 -16.48
N MET A 215 10.10 19.03 -16.83
CA MET A 215 11.48 18.83 -16.35
C MET A 215 12.51 19.10 -17.44
N ASP A 216 13.71 19.42 -17.01
CA ASP A 216 14.96 19.35 -17.78
C ASP A 216 15.92 18.34 -17.12
N ASN A 217 17.18 18.29 -17.53
CA ASN A 217 18.20 17.40 -16.96
C ASN A 217 18.51 17.65 -15.47
N TRP A 218 17.93 18.69 -14.87
CA TRP A 218 18.19 19.12 -13.48
C TRP A 218 16.93 19.01 -12.61
N GLY A 219 15.83 18.56 -13.18
CA GLY A 219 14.52 18.43 -12.54
C GLY A 219 13.51 19.46 -13.01
N VAL A 220 12.48 19.71 -12.21
CA VAL A 220 11.38 20.62 -12.56
C VAL A 220 11.86 22.04 -12.84
N VAL A 221 11.37 22.65 -13.91
CA VAL A 221 11.67 24.01 -14.35
C VAL A 221 10.72 25.01 -13.67
N PRO A 222 11.20 25.86 -12.72
CA PRO A 222 10.34 26.73 -11.92
C PRO A 222 9.53 27.74 -12.74
N GLU A 223 10.07 28.23 -13.87
CA GLU A 223 9.45 29.22 -14.74
C GLU A 223 8.18 28.70 -15.43
N ARG A 224 8.05 27.37 -15.52
CA ARG A 224 6.89 26.69 -16.11
C ARG A 224 5.79 26.35 -15.12
N LEU A 225 5.94 26.75 -13.84
CA LEU A 225 4.99 26.50 -12.76
C LEU A 225 4.08 27.70 -12.45
N ALA A 226 3.80 28.58 -13.42
CA ALA A 226 3.10 29.84 -13.16
C ALA A 226 1.77 29.68 -12.41
N ASP A 227 0.94 28.72 -12.80
CA ASP A 227 -0.39 28.51 -12.24
C ASP A 227 -0.44 27.52 -11.07
N ALA A 228 0.66 26.86 -10.76
CA ALA A 228 0.73 25.90 -9.68
C ALA A 228 0.75 26.55 -8.31
N GLN A 229 -0.01 26.00 -7.36
CA GLN A 229 0.06 26.33 -5.94
C GLN A 229 0.65 25.20 -5.10
N VAL A 230 0.62 23.97 -5.60
CA VAL A 230 1.24 22.81 -4.96
C VAL A 230 2.11 22.12 -6.00
N LEU A 231 3.37 21.84 -5.65
CA LEU A 231 4.30 21.09 -6.48
C LEU A 231 4.67 19.78 -5.80
N HIS A 232 4.43 18.64 -6.45
CA HIS A 232 4.79 17.32 -5.96
C HIS A 232 6.00 16.80 -6.74
N ILE A 233 7.11 16.57 -6.04
CA ILE A 233 8.40 16.18 -6.64
C ILE A 233 9.14 15.13 -5.81
N SER A 234 10.04 14.38 -6.48
CA SER A 234 10.96 13.42 -5.88
C SER A 234 12.43 13.85 -6.10
N PRO A 235 12.91 14.91 -5.42
CA PRO A 235 14.17 15.57 -5.75
C PRO A 235 15.42 14.76 -5.37
N SER A 236 15.29 13.76 -4.51
CA SER A 236 16.40 12.90 -4.10
C SER A 236 16.74 11.83 -5.11
N HIS A 237 15.73 11.32 -5.80
CA HIS A 237 15.83 10.34 -6.87
C HIS A 237 14.51 10.29 -7.63
N HIS A 238 14.47 10.96 -8.78
CA HIS A 238 13.24 11.07 -9.55
C HIS A 238 12.84 9.74 -10.22
N PHE A 239 11.58 9.37 -10.12
CA PHE A 239 11.03 8.25 -10.87
C PHE A 239 10.18 8.78 -12.05
N PRO A 240 10.42 8.33 -13.30
CA PRO A 240 11.27 7.19 -13.68
C PRO A 240 12.68 7.55 -14.17
N THR A 241 13.06 8.84 -14.24
CA THR A 241 14.30 9.24 -14.93
C THR A 241 15.59 8.94 -14.15
N GLY A 242 15.52 8.80 -12.83
CA GLY A 242 16.71 8.63 -11.98
C GLY A 242 17.45 9.95 -11.67
N ILE A 243 17.00 11.07 -12.18
CA ILE A 243 17.63 12.39 -11.97
C ILE A 243 17.68 12.71 -10.46
N ILE A 244 18.83 13.22 -10.05
CA ILE A 244 19.04 13.77 -8.71
C ILE A 244 19.08 15.29 -8.82
N MET A 245 18.08 15.96 -8.28
CA MET A 245 17.96 17.41 -8.35
C MET A 245 19.11 18.10 -7.61
N PRO A 246 19.90 18.95 -8.28
CA PRO A 246 21.02 19.65 -7.66
C PRO A 246 20.56 20.73 -6.67
N PRO A 247 21.41 21.11 -5.70
CA PRO A 247 21.07 22.12 -4.70
C PRO A 247 20.61 23.46 -5.26
N SER A 248 21.17 23.89 -6.38
CA SER A 248 20.76 25.13 -7.05
C SER A 248 19.28 25.12 -7.46
N ARG A 249 18.83 24.06 -8.13
CA ARG A 249 17.43 23.89 -8.55
C ARG A 249 16.49 23.78 -7.33
N ARG A 250 16.94 23.11 -6.24
CA ARG A 250 16.16 23.06 -5.00
C ARG A 250 15.94 24.46 -4.41
N LEU A 251 16.96 25.31 -4.40
CA LEU A 251 16.87 26.71 -3.95
C LEU A 251 15.95 27.55 -4.84
N GLU A 252 15.99 27.37 -6.16
CA GLU A 252 15.07 28.02 -7.10
C GLU A 252 13.60 27.66 -6.78
N LEU A 253 13.30 26.36 -6.57
CA LEU A 253 11.96 25.90 -6.23
C LEU A 253 11.52 26.36 -4.82
N LEU A 254 12.42 26.40 -3.84
CA LEU A 254 12.13 26.97 -2.52
C LEU A 254 11.81 28.47 -2.63
N THR A 255 12.52 29.19 -3.50
CA THR A 255 12.24 30.60 -3.78
C THR A 255 10.88 30.77 -4.47
N TRP A 256 10.55 29.91 -5.41
CA TRP A 256 9.22 29.88 -6.07
C TRP A 256 8.10 29.66 -5.04
N ALA A 257 8.27 28.69 -4.12
CA ALA A 257 7.29 28.41 -3.09
C ALA A 257 7.09 29.58 -2.12
N ALA A 258 8.21 30.19 -1.68
CA ALA A 258 8.21 31.31 -0.73
C ALA A 258 7.54 32.57 -1.29
N ARG A 259 7.75 32.92 -2.57
CA ARG A 259 7.19 34.11 -3.21
C ARG A 259 5.66 34.08 -3.38
N GLY A 260 5.07 32.88 -3.53
CA GLY A 260 3.65 32.72 -3.82
C GLY A 260 2.85 32.09 -2.71
N GLU A 261 3.41 31.90 -1.52
CA GLU A 261 2.78 31.11 -0.44
C GLU A 261 2.35 29.71 -0.89
N LYS A 262 3.13 29.12 -1.77
CA LYS A 262 2.88 27.84 -2.41
C LYS A 262 3.47 26.69 -1.58
N TRP A 263 3.10 25.46 -1.90
CA TRP A 263 3.55 24.26 -1.21
C TRP A 263 4.41 23.38 -2.11
N ILE A 264 5.42 22.75 -1.53
CA ILE A 264 6.18 21.67 -2.16
C ILE A 264 5.94 20.40 -1.35
N ILE A 265 5.55 19.33 -2.01
CA ILE A 265 5.51 17.98 -1.47
C ILE A 265 6.78 17.29 -1.95
N GLU A 266 7.71 17.04 -1.03
CA GLU A 266 8.94 16.28 -1.26
C GLU A 266 8.69 14.81 -0.96
N ASP A 267 8.53 13.98 -1.99
CA ASP A 267 8.34 12.54 -1.87
C ASP A 267 9.69 11.82 -1.95
N ASP A 268 10.15 11.30 -0.83
CA ASP A 268 11.48 10.74 -0.61
C ASP A 268 11.41 9.21 -0.42
N TYR A 269 10.96 8.49 -1.44
CA TYR A 269 10.52 7.09 -1.37
C TYR A 269 11.66 6.05 -1.29
N ASP A 270 12.90 6.37 -1.74
CA ASP A 270 14.01 5.41 -1.84
C ASP A 270 15.41 5.98 -1.53
N SER A 271 15.47 7.11 -0.85
CA SER A 271 16.73 7.81 -0.53
C SER A 271 17.73 7.00 0.29
N GLU A 272 17.29 5.95 0.94
CA GLU A 272 18.14 5.00 1.65
C GLU A 272 19.04 4.19 0.70
N PHE A 273 18.69 4.08 -0.59
CA PHE A 273 19.38 3.22 -1.57
C PHE A 273 20.32 3.99 -2.49
N ARG A 274 21.26 4.73 -1.93
CA ARG A 274 22.36 5.37 -2.68
C ARG A 274 23.65 4.55 -2.59
N PHE A 275 24.37 4.42 -3.71
CA PHE A 275 25.55 3.55 -3.81
C PHE A 275 26.86 4.30 -3.83
N ALA A 276 26.90 5.53 -4.32
CA ALA A 276 28.14 6.24 -4.67
C ALA A 276 28.47 7.45 -3.82
N ALA A 277 27.56 7.98 -2.98
CA ALA A 277 27.80 9.22 -2.24
C ALA A 277 27.03 9.31 -0.92
N HIS A 278 27.36 10.28 -0.10
CA HIS A 278 26.55 10.63 1.08
C HIS A 278 25.13 11.04 0.64
N PRO A 279 24.11 10.83 1.51
CA PRO A 279 22.76 11.31 1.23
C PRO A 279 22.75 12.80 0.90
N VAL A 280 22.04 13.21 -0.14
CA VAL A 280 21.78 14.63 -0.38
C VAL A 280 20.80 15.10 0.68
N SER A 281 21.05 16.27 1.26
CA SER A 281 20.13 16.87 2.24
C SER A 281 18.74 17.00 1.63
N ALA A 282 17.69 16.71 2.41
CA ALA A 282 16.32 16.91 1.96
C ALA A 282 16.03 18.39 1.69
N MET A 283 15.13 18.71 0.76
CA MET A 283 14.68 20.10 0.54
C MET A 283 14.07 20.68 1.83
N HIS A 284 13.32 19.86 2.55
CA HIS A 284 12.76 20.24 3.85
C HIS A 284 13.83 20.80 4.82
N SER A 285 15.05 20.25 4.83
CA SER A 285 16.15 20.76 5.70
C SER A 285 16.70 22.12 5.25
N MET A 286 16.48 22.49 3.98
CA MET A 286 16.89 23.77 3.40
C MET A 286 15.79 24.83 3.49
N ASP A 287 14.56 24.43 3.84
CA ASP A 287 13.40 25.31 3.87
C ASP A 287 13.33 26.13 5.15
N SER A 288 13.62 27.43 5.03
CA SER A 288 13.50 28.39 6.13
C SER A 288 12.12 29.05 6.27
N ARG A 289 11.19 28.74 5.36
CA ARG A 289 9.86 29.38 5.28
C ARG A 289 8.71 28.45 5.66
N GLY A 290 8.99 27.15 5.92
CA GLY A 290 7.98 26.16 6.25
C GLY A 290 6.99 25.93 5.08
N ARG A 291 7.51 25.74 3.85
CA ARG A 291 6.72 25.50 2.63
C ARG A 291 6.88 24.09 2.09
N VAL A 292 7.75 23.27 2.69
CA VAL A 292 8.00 21.89 2.27
C VAL A 292 7.30 20.91 3.19
N ILE A 293 6.46 20.08 2.62
CA ILE A 293 5.86 18.89 3.24
C ILE A 293 6.74 17.73 2.83
N TYR A 294 7.42 17.09 3.79
CA TYR A 294 8.26 15.94 3.51
C TYR A 294 7.46 14.65 3.68
N MET A 295 7.65 13.71 2.79
CA MET A 295 7.01 12.38 2.83
C MET A 295 8.03 11.27 2.63
N ASN A 296 7.82 10.15 3.32
CA ASN A 296 8.60 8.93 3.13
C ASN A 296 7.75 7.68 3.44
N THR A 297 8.24 6.50 3.02
CA THR A 297 7.52 5.24 3.17
C THR A 297 8.44 4.08 3.56
N PHE A 298 7.98 3.25 4.48
CA PHE A 298 8.64 1.99 4.80
C PHE A 298 8.30 0.86 3.80
N SER A 299 7.41 1.12 2.84
CA SER A 299 7.01 0.12 1.84
C SER A 299 8.16 -0.30 0.91
N LYS A 300 9.10 0.61 0.61
CA LYS A 300 10.28 0.32 -0.20
C LYS A 300 11.45 -0.24 0.61
N THR A 301 11.54 0.13 1.87
CA THR A 301 12.66 -0.27 2.75
C THR A 301 12.37 -1.56 3.53
N LEU A 302 11.11 -1.89 3.81
CA LEU A 302 10.71 -3.12 4.51
C LEU A 302 9.91 -4.08 3.61
N ALA A 303 8.67 -3.74 3.29
CA ALA A 303 7.83 -4.52 2.38
C ALA A 303 6.64 -3.67 1.90
N PRO A 304 6.16 -3.86 0.65
CA PRO A 304 4.97 -3.15 0.15
C PRO A 304 3.72 -3.38 1.00
N SER A 305 3.60 -4.56 1.62
CA SER A 305 2.46 -4.96 2.45
C SER A 305 2.45 -4.35 3.84
N ILE A 306 3.56 -3.80 4.34
CA ILE A 306 3.63 -3.18 5.68
C ILE A 306 2.75 -1.92 5.77
N ARG A 307 2.57 -1.24 4.64
CA ARG A 307 1.70 -0.06 4.49
C ARG A 307 1.92 1.02 5.54
N ILE A 308 3.14 1.27 5.95
CA ILE A 308 3.49 2.38 6.86
C ILE A 308 4.23 3.45 6.06
N SER A 309 3.67 4.64 6.05
CA SER A 309 4.28 5.86 5.51
C SER A 309 4.09 6.99 6.51
N TYR A 310 4.86 8.04 6.36
CA TYR A 310 4.71 9.21 7.21
C TYR A 310 4.95 10.49 6.42
N MET A 311 4.43 11.60 6.94
CA MET A 311 4.75 12.94 6.45
C MET A 311 5.14 13.86 7.61
N VAL A 312 6.01 14.81 7.32
CA VAL A 312 6.38 15.90 8.21
C VAL A 312 5.71 17.16 7.70
N LEU A 313 4.77 17.67 8.46
CA LEU A 313 4.06 18.90 8.13
C LEU A 313 4.75 20.12 8.77
N PRO A 314 4.86 21.23 8.06
CA PRO A 314 5.16 22.52 8.71
C PRO A 314 4.20 22.79 9.87
N THR A 315 4.69 23.44 10.93
CA THR A 315 3.92 23.63 12.17
C THR A 315 2.54 24.28 11.94
N ALA A 316 2.48 25.33 11.12
CA ALA A 316 1.21 25.97 10.78
C ALA A 316 0.23 25.04 10.06
N LEU A 317 0.74 24.14 9.22
CA LEU A 317 -0.09 23.16 8.51
C LEU A 317 -0.53 22.01 9.44
N MET A 318 0.31 21.62 10.39
CA MET A 318 -0.06 20.65 11.42
C MET A 318 -1.18 21.18 12.33
N GLU A 319 -1.16 22.46 12.68
CA GLU A 319 -2.24 23.09 13.42
C GLU A 319 -3.55 23.07 12.63
N GLN A 320 -3.51 23.36 11.33
CA GLN A 320 -4.68 23.23 10.46
C GLN A 320 -5.17 21.78 10.35
N PHE A 321 -4.26 20.80 10.27
CA PHE A 321 -4.61 19.40 10.29
C PHE A 321 -5.38 19.03 11.57
N ARG A 322 -4.90 19.42 12.74
CA ARG A 322 -5.58 19.16 14.01
C ARG A 322 -6.98 19.75 14.05
N GLN A 323 -7.16 20.96 13.51
CA GLN A 323 -8.46 21.65 13.50
C GLN A 323 -9.43 21.06 12.47
N LYS A 324 -8.98 20.80 11.24
CA LYS A 324 -9.84 20.39 10.12
C LYS A 324 -10.04 18.89 10.03
N LEU A 325 -9.00 18.10 10.31
CA LEU A 325 -8.94 16.66 10.05
C LEU A 325 -8.58 15.83 11.30
N GLY A 326 -8.47 16.47 12.46
CA GLY A 326 -8.12 15.81 13.72
C GLY A 326 -9.11 14.76 14.20
N PHE A 327 -10.31 14.69 13.60
CA PHE A 327 -11.31 13.66 13.88
C PHE A 327 -11.01 12.30 13.22
N TYR A 328 -10.09 12.22 12.26
CA TYR A 328 -9.67 10.95 11.68
C TYR A 328 -8.89 10.13 12.71
N GLY A 329 -9.19 8.83 12.78
CA GLY A 329 -8.35 7.88 13.51
C GLY A 329 -7.05 7.59 12.77
N CYS A 330 -6.03 7.18 13.49
CA CYS A 330 -4.81 6.66 12.86
C CYS A 330 -5.10 5.37 12.08
N THR A 331 -4.65 5.31 10.84
CA THR A 331 -4.96 4.20 9.91
C THR A 331 -3.98 3.04 9.98
N VAL A 332 -2.87 3.19 10.71
CA VAL A 332 -1.88 2.11 10.91
C VAL A 332 -2.13 1.46 12.27
N PRO A 333 -2.26 0.12 12.33
CA PRO A 333 -2.47 -0.60 13.59
C PRO A 333 -1.37 -0.34 14.63
N SER A 334 -1.77 -0.38 15.90
CA SER A 334 -0.84 -0.19 17.04
C SER A 334 0.29 -1.23 17.05
N PHE A 335 -0.02 -2.50 16.80
CA PHE A 335 0.94 -3.59 16.78
C PHE A 335 2.13 -3.32 15.85
N GLU A 336 1.86 -2.86 14.64
CA GLU A 336 2.88 -2.52 13.65
C GLU A 336 3.66 -1.28 14.06
N GLN A 337 3.01 -0.26 14.62
CA GLN A 337 3.67 0.97 15.03
C GLN A 337 4.64 0.75 16.19
N PHE A 338 4.24 0.02 17.23
CA PHE A 338 5.12 -0.33 18.35
C PHE A 338 6.26 -1.26 17.93
N THR A 339 6.00 -2.18 16.99
CA THR A 339 7.04 -3.07 16.45
C THR A 339 8.07 -2.29 15.65
N LEU A 340 7.61 -1.38 14.78
CA LEU A 340 8.49 -0.53 13.97
C LEU A 340 9.30 0.45 14.82
N GLU A 341 8.71 1.01 15.89
CA GLU A 341 9.44 1.82 16.85
C GLU A 341 10.67 1.08 17.39
N ARG A 342 10.47 -0.14 17.91
CA ARG A 342 11.57 -0.96 18.42
C ARG A 342 12.57 -1.31 17.34
N PHE A 343 12.10 -1.61 16.14
CA PHE A 343 12.95 -1.93 15.01
C PHE A 343 13.89 -0.77 14.63
N LEU A 344 13.40 0.47 14.72
CA LEU A 344 14.21 1.68 14.55
C LEU A 344 15.17 1.89 15.74
N ARG A 345 14.65 1.97 16.98
CA ARG A 345 15.42 2.33 18.17
C ARG A 345 16.52 1.33 18.52
N GLU A 346 16.32 0.04 18.27
CA GLU A 346 17.30 -1.01 18.52
C GLU A 346 18.32 -1.18 17.38
N GLY A 347 18.30 -0.28 16.36
CA GLY A 347 19.25 -0.25 15.27
C GLY A 347 19.11 -1.40 14.25
N TYR A 348 17.99 -2.14 14.27
CA TYR A 348 17.73 -3.20 13.29
C TYR A 348 17.43 -2.64 11.92
N PHE A 349 16.79 -1.48 11.85
CA PHE A 349 16.48 -0.81 10.59
C PHE A 349 17.76 -0.45 9.84
N GLU A 350 18.72 0.19 10.49
CA GLU A 350 20.02 0.55 9.87
C GLU A 350 20.79 -0.68 9.38
N LYS A 351 20.84 -1.74 10.20
CA LYS A 351 21.46 -3.01 9.81
C LYS A 351 20.76 -3.63 8.61
N HIS A 352 19.44 -3.50 8.55
CA HIS A 352 18.63 -3.97 7.43
C HIS A 352 18.92 -3.16 6.17
N ILE A 353 18.88 -1.83 6.23
CA ILE A 353 19.19 -0.93 5.10
C ILE A 353 20.59 -1.19 4.56
N ASN A 354 21.59 -1.34 5.42
CA ASN A 354 22.96 -1.62 4.98
C ASN A 354 23.07 -2.95 4.21
N ARG A 355 22.37 -4.00 4.65
CA ARG A 355 22.29 -5.28 3.92
C ARG A 355 21.58 -5.12 2.59
N MET A 356 20.46 -4.40 2.55
CA MET A 356 19.69 -4.14 1.34
C MET A 356 20.49 -3.33 0.33
N ARG A 357 21.16 -2.27 0.78
CA ARG A 357 22.04 -1.44 -0.08
C ARG A 357 23.13 -2.28 -0.75
N LYS A 358 23.78 -3.17 0.01
CA LYS A 358 24.78 -4.10 -0.55
C LYS A 358 24.15 -5.06 -1.57
N ALA A 359 23.00 -5.63 -1.26
CA ALA A 359 22.28 -6.54 -2.14
C ALA A 359 21.86 -5.87 -3.46
N TYR A 360 21.27 -4.67 -3.38
CA TYR A 360 20.86 -3.92 -4.57
C TYR A 360 22.06 -3.45 -5.42
N LYS A 361 23.13 -3.01 -4.77
CA LYS A 361 24.38 -2.68 -5.49
C LYS A 361 24.91 -3.89 -6.28
N ASN A 362 24.88 -5.08 -5.69
CA ASN A 362 25.31 -6.31 -6.37
C ASN A 362 24.39 -6.64 -7.56
N LYS A 363 23.05 -6.56 -7.38
CA LYS A 363 22.08 -6.78 -8.45
C LYS A 363 22.29 -5.79 -9.60
N ARG A 364 22.41 -4.49 -9.29
CA ARG A 364 22.72 -3.46 -10.29
C ARG A 364 23.99 -3.77 -11.07
N ASN A 365 25.09 -4.06 -10.37
CA ASN A 365 26.39 -4.34 -11.01
C ASN A 365 26.27 -5.54 -11.94
N ARG A 366 25.61 -6.61 -11.51
CA ARG A 366 25.39 -7.81 -12.32
C ARG A 366 24.55 -7.53 -13.56
N LEU A 367 23.47 -6.76 -13.42
CA LEU A 367 22.63 -6.37 -14.55
C LEU A 367 23.41 -5.53 -15.55
N VAL A 368 24.17 -4.54 -15.08
CA VAL A 368 25.03 -3.70 -15.93
C VAL A 368 26.09 -4.55 -16.67
N GLU A 369 26.67 -5.54 -15.99
CA GLU A 369 27.64 -6.46 -16.60
C GLU A 369 26.97 -7.34 -17.67
N LEU A 370 25.81 -7.89 -17.41
CA LEU A 370 25.03 -8.66 -18.40
C LEU A 370 24.72 -7.83 -19.64
N LEU A 371 24.25 -6.59 -19.46
CA LEU A 371 23.96 -5.69 -20.58
C LEU A 371 25.23 -5.36 -21.39
N LYS A 372 26.35 -5.08 -20.75
CA LYS A 372 27.63 -4.79 -21.42
C LYS A 372 28.18 -5.96 -22.18
N ASN A 373 27.89 -7.19 -21.74
CA ASN A 373 28.35 -8.43 -22.40
C ASN A 373 27.31 -9.02 -23.37
N SER A 374 26.15 -8.36 -23.53
CA SER A 374 25.08 -8.81 -24.42
C SER A 374 25.35 -8.44 -25.89
N PRO A 375 24.71 -9.10 -26.87
CA PRO A 375 24.81 -8.73 -28.29
C PRO A 375 24.42 -7.29 -28.61
N ILE A 376 23.52 -6.70 -27.80
CA ILE A 376 23.06 -5.33 -27.98
C ILE A 376 23.99 -4.27 -27.37
N SER A 377 25.10 -4.66 -26.78
CA SER A 377 26.03 -3.77 -26.03
C SER A 377 26.54 -2.57 -26.83
N SER A 378 26.71 -2.68 -28.14
CA SER A 378 27.14 -1.59 -29.02
C SER A 378 26.02 -0.56 -29.30
N HIS A 379 24.79 -0.90 -29.01
CA HIS A 379 23.59 -0.07 -29.29
C HIS A 379 22.95 0.52 -28.03
N ILE A 380 23.51 0.27 -26.85
CA ILE A 380 22.92 0.71 -25.57
C ILE A 380 23.77 1.76 -24.87
N THR A 381 23.10 2.66 -24.18
CA THR A 381 23.69 3.60 -23.21
C THR A 381 22.96 3.49 -21.88
N ILE A 382 23.68 3.23 -20.80
CA ILE A 382 23.12 3.15 -19.45
C ILE A 382 23.21 4.54 -18.81
N LEU A 383 22.10 5.05 -18.31
CA LEU A 383 21.97 6.38 -17.69
C LEU A 383 21.51 6.24 -16.23
N GLU A 384 21.93 7.18 -15.37
CA GLU A 384 21.45 7.34 -13.98
C GLU A 384 21.54 6.08 -13.10
N GLN A 385 22.64 5.33 -13.25
CA GLN A 385 22.83 4.04 -12.56
C GLN A 385 23.33 4.14 -11.11
N ASP A 386 23.63 5.31 -10.58
CA ASP A 386 24.39 5.47 -9.32
C ASP A 386 23.53 5.56 -8.05
N ALA A 387 22.23 5.59 -8.22
CA ALA A 387 21.28 5.65 -7.09
C ALA A 387 20.00 4.86 -7.38
N GLY A 388 19.23 4.60 -6.33
CA GLY A 388 17.88 4.05 -6.39
C GLY A 388 17.80 2.58 -6.78
N LEU A 389 16.62 2.18 -7.24
CA LEU A 389 16.25 0.79 -7.52
C LEU A 389 16.10 0.49 -9.02
N HIS A 390 16.25 1.50 -9.87
CA HIS A 390 16.15 1.45 -11.33
C HIS A 390 17.20 2.34 -11.98
N PHE A 391 17.40 2.17 -13.28
CA PHE A 391 18.16 3.06 -14.14
C PHE A 391 17.54 3.09 -15.55
N LEU A 392 17.98 4.00 -16.39
CA LEU A 392 17.52 4.09 -17.75
C LEU A 392 18.49 3.37 -18.72
N LEU A 393 17.90 2.68 -19.71
CA LEU A 393 18.61 2.06 -20.80
C LEU A 393 18.14 2.69 -22.12
N ARG A 394 18.97 3.55 -22.71
CA ARG A 394 18.72 4.10 -24.04
C ARG A 394 19.24 3.16 -25.10
N ILE A 395 18.44 2.93 -26.14
CA ILE A 395 18.78 2.00 -27.24
C ILE A 395 18.84 2.78 -28.55
N ALA A 396 19.97 2.71 -29.25
CA ALA A 396 20.13 3.26 -30.60
C ALA A 396 19.42 2.35 -31.62
N THR A 397 18.20 2.70 -32.01
CA THR A 397 17.35 1.92 -32.92
C THR A 397 16.36 2.83 -33.63
N ASP A 398 15.87 2.39 -34.80
CA ASP A 398 14.79 3.05 -35.55
C ASP A 398 13.39 2.56 -35.11
N LEU A 399 13.31 1.59 -34.20
CA LEU A 399 12.02 1.09 -33.70
C LEU A 399 11.30 2.16 -32.87
N SER A 400 9.99 2.17 -32.93
CA SER A 400 9.17 2.92 -31.98
C SER A 400 9.27 2.34 -30.56
N ASP A 401 8.87 3.09 -29.55
CA ASP A 401 8.87 2.62 -28.16
C ASP A 401 7.99 1.39 -27.97
N GLU A 402 6.85 1.32 -28.65
CA GLU A 402 5.94 0.18 -28.62
C GLU A 402 6.56 -1.08 -29.26
N GLU A 403 7.12 -0.93 -30.46
CA GLU A 403 7.83 -2.03 -31.13
C GLU A 403 9.02 -2.55 -30.32
N LEU A 404 9.70 -1.63 -29.63
CA LEU A 404 10.83 -1.95 -28.77
C LEU A 404 10.38 -2.76 -27.54
N THR A 405 9.37 -2.33 -26.83
CA THR A 405 8.84 -3.06 -25.66
C THR A 405 8.25 -4.41 -26.06
N ASP A 406 7.57 -4.50 -27.20
CA ASP A 406 7.06 -5.74 -27.77
C ASP A 406 8.19 -6.73 -28.13
N ARG A 407 9.30 -6.23 -28.67
CA ARG A 407 10.48 -7.05 -28.96
C ARG A 407 11.07 -7.66 -27.69
N TRP A 408 11.21 -6.86 -26.62
CA TRP A 408 11.69 -7.35 -25.34
C TRP A 408 10.71 -8.35 -24.71
N MET A 409 9.41 -8.12 -24.81
CA MET A 409 8.39 -9.06 -24.34
C MET A 409 8.46 -10.40 -25.07
N ARG A 410 8.64 -10.41 -26.39
CA ARG A 410 8.83 -11.65 -27.18
C ARG A 410 10.12 -12.40 -26.79
N ALA A 411 11.12 -11.70 -26.32
CA ALA A 411 12.34 -12.30 -25.74
C ALA A 411 12.13 -12.81 -24.30
N GLY A 412 10.95 -12.67 -23.72
CA GLY A 412 10.64 -13.10 -22.35
C GLY A 412 11.02 -12.07 -21.27
N ILE A 413 11.12 -10.78 -21.62
CA ILE A 413 11.44 -9.70 -20.69
C ILE A 413 10.32 -8.68 -20.74
N ARG A 414 9.62 -8.49 -19.61
CA ARG A 414 8.64 -7.42 -19.42
C ARG A 414 9.35 -6.15 -18.98
N ILE A 415 9.19 -5.08 -19.76
CA ILE A 415 9.82 -3.80 -19.51
C ILE A 415 8.89 -2.68 -19.98
N ARG A 416 9.11 -1.46 -19.49
CA ARG A 416 8.40 -0.26 -19.93
C ARG A 416 9.34 0.73 -20.57
N SER A 417 8.83 1.44 -21.58
CA SER A 417 9.51 2.60 -22.14
C SER A 417 9.30 3.84 -21.26
N LEU A 418 10.23 4.78 -21.33
CA LEU A 418 10.09 6.06 -20.62
C LEU A 418 8.87 6.86 -21.13
N SER A 419 8.47 6.67 -22.39
CA SER A 419 7.29 7.29 -22.99
C SER A 419 5.98 6.93 -22.29
N GLU A 420 5.87 5.74 -21.66
CA GLU A 420 4.69 5.34 -20.89
C GLU A 420 4.46 6.15 -19.60
N TYR A 421 5.46 6.92 -19.18
CA TYR A 421 5.40 7.77 -17.99
C TYR A 421 5.10 9.22 -18.32
N TYR A 422 4.95 9.55 -19.62
CA TYR A 422 4.48 10.84 -20.10
C TYR A 422 2.97 10.87 -20.21
N HIS A 423 2.37 11.95 -19.79
CA HIS A 423 0.96 12.25 -20.02
C HIS A 423 0.75 12.95 -21.38
N GLY A 424 1.69 13.83 -21.73
CA GLY A 424 1.76 14.50 -23.01
C GLY A 424 2.67 13.79 -24.03
N PRO A 425 3.00 14.45 -25.16
CA PRO A 425 3.90 13.87 -26.16
C PRO A 425 5.32 13.75 -25.62
N THR A 426 5.92 12.58 -25.84
CA THR A 426 7.30 12.29 -25.42
C THR A 426 8.30 13.09 -26.25
N PRO A 427 9.23 13.87 -25.65
CA PRO A 427 10.35 14.51 -26.33
C PRO A 427 11.21 13.50 -27.10
N MET A 428 11.85 13.95 -28.18
CA MET A 428 12.64 13.05 -29.03
C MET A 428 13.82 12.44 -28.29
N GLU A 429 14.43 13.19 -27.38
CA GLU A 429 15.56 12.74 -26.56
C GLU A 429 15.21 11.62 -25.56
N ASP A 430 13.93 11.46 -25.23
CA ASP A 430 13.44 10.46 -24.25
C ASP A 430 12.80 9.24 -24.92
N ARG A 431 12.75 9.21 -26.25
CA ARG A 431 12.33 8.03 -27.01
C ARG A 431 13.42 6.96 -27.00
N GLN A 432 13.03 5.72 -27.27
CA GLN A 432 13.86 4.52 -27.24
C GLN A 432 14.65 4.38 -25.91
N CYS A 433 14.02 4.82 -24.82
CA CYS A 433 14.57 4.74 -23.48
C CYS A 433 13.69 3.81 -22.61
N LEU A 434 14.32 2.77 -22.04
CA LEU A 434 13.65 1.76 -21.22
C LEU A 434 13.96 1.97 -19.74
N VAL A 435 12.97 1.75 -18.87
CA VAL A 435 13.10 1.87 -17.41
C VAL A 435 13.40 0.48 -16.83
N MET A 436 14.60 0.30 -16.27
CA MET A 436 15.12 -0.98 -15.79
C MET A 436 15.03 -1.05 -14.26
N ASP A 437 13.93 -1.55 -13.69
CA ASP A 437 13.86 -1.86 -12.25
C ASP A 437 14.51 -3.23 -11.98
N TYR A 438 15.60 -3.24 -11.23
CA TYR A 438 16.36 -4.46 -10.91
C TYR A 438 16.10 -4.97 -9.48
N SER A 439 15.32 -4.26 -8.72
CA SER A 439 15.13 -4.55 -7.29
C SER A 439 14.51 -5.93 -7.05
N GLY A 440 13.59 -6.35 -7.94
CA GLY A 440 12.89 -7.62 -7.89
C GLY A 440 13.69 -8.85 -8.29
N LEU A 441 14.72 -8.69 -9.09
CA LEU A 441 15.40 -9.82 -9.71
C LEU A 441 15.95 -10.84 -8.71
N THR A 442 15.60 -12.10 -8.92
CA THR A 442 16.12 -13.28 -8.22
C THR A 442 17.30 -13.88 -8.99
N GLU A 443 18.01 -14.83 -8.40
CA GLU A 443 19.10 -15.54 -9.08
C GLU A 443 18.62 -16.30 -10.33
N GLU A 444 17.42 -16.89 -10.26
CA GLU A 444 16.79 -17.58 -11.38
C GLU A 444 16.41 -16.61 -12.49
N GLU A 445 15.86 -15.46 -12.15
CA GLU A 445 15.50 -14.43 -13.13
C GLU A 445 16.74 -13.81 -13.78
N PHE A 446 17.85 -13.67 -13.08
CA PHE A 446 19.13 -13.27 -13.69
C PHE A 446 19.60 -14.26 -14.74
N PHE A 447 19.45 -15.58 -14.49
CA PHE A 447 19.80 -16.60 -15.48
C PHE A 447 18.88 -16.54 -16.71
N ARG A 448 17.57 -16.41 -16.49
CA ARG A 448 16.59 -16.24 -17.58
C ARG A 448 16.84 -14.97 -18.38
N LEU A 449 17.15 -13.86 -17.71
CA LEU A 449 17.49 -12.58 -18.35
C LEU A 449 18.75 -12.70 -19.23
N GLU A 450 19.79 -13.40 -18.77
CA GLU A 450 20.99 -13.64 -19.57
C GLU A 450 20.68 -14.40 -20.87
N MET A 451 19.82 -15.42 -20.78
CA MET A 451 19.40 -16.18 -21.96
C MET A 451 18.54 -15.35 -22.91
N ALA A 452 17.63 -14.55 -22.38
CA ALA A 452 16.75 -13.66 -23.13
C ALA A 452 17.53 -12.56 -23.86
N LEU A 453 18.53 -11.96 -23.23
CA LEU A 453 19.39 -10.93 -23.85
C LEU A 453 20.20 -11.46 -25.05
N LYS A 454 20.45 -12.76 -25.13
CA LYS A 454 21.14 -13.38 -26.30
C LYS A 454 20.23 -13.47 -27.53
N SER A 455 18.89 -13.34 -27.35
CA SER A 455 17.89 -13.39 -28.43
C SER A 455 17.43 -12.01 -28.90
N LEU A 456 17.85 -10.93 -28.27
CA LEU A 456 17.59 -9.55 -28.66
C LEU A 456 18.56 -9.08 -29.75
#